data_f6ff743573fee53cf3904d98ca002ecb
#
_entry.id   f6ff743573fee53cf3904d98ca002ecb
#
_cell.length_a   1.000
_cell.length_b   1.000
_cell.length_c   1.000
_cell.angle_alpha   90.00
_cell.angle_beta   90.00
_cell.angle_gamma   90.00
#
_symmetry.space_group_name_H-M   'P 1'
#
loop_
_entity.id
_entity.type
_entity.pdbx_description
1 polymer ?
#
loop_
_entity_poly.entity_id
_entity_poly.type
_entity_poly.pdbx_seq_one_letter_code
_entity_poly.pdbx_strand_id
1 'polypeptide(L)'
;MRTRKEAYKNKWLLLCGRRLSFLSDAKIPTVKMLLKKLSKERTLTFCNSIQQTEMLGKHCVNSKNKERYTILDKFNKQEIDHITACNMLNEGMNLVNCRVGIYNNLNSSETIIKQRLGRLLRHKDPILIIPYYKGTREEEIVEKMLEDYNPELVKTIVLFDQIKL
;
A
#
# COMPACT_ATOMS: atom_id res chain seq x y z
N MET A 1 -18.38 -17.38 -28.40
CA MET A 1 -18.74 -15.94 -28.60
C MET A 1 -19.07 -15.31 -27.26
N ARG A 2 -18.37 -14.25 -26.86
CA ARG A 2 -18.75 -13.48 -25.66
C ARG A 2 -20.03 -12.71 -25.95
N THR A 3 -21.01 -12.79 -25.04
CA THR A 3 -22.25 -12.04 -25.20
C THR A 3 -21.99 -10.53 -25.11
N ARG A 4 -22.82 -9.72 -25.76
CA ARG A 4 -22.74 -8.23 -25.70
C ARG A 4 -22.75 -7.73 -24.25
N LYS A 5 -23.51 -8.40 -23.37
CA LYS A 5 -23.58 -8.12 -21.92
C LYS A 5 -22.26 -8.33 -21.21
N GLU A 6 -21.51 -9.39 -21.53
CA GLU A 6 -20.17 -9.64 -20.97
C GLU A 6 -19.14 -8.60 -21.43
N ALA A 7 -19.24 -8.16 -22.69
CA ALA A 7 -18.36 -7.11 -23.21
C ALA A 7 -18.55 -5.78 -22.46
N TYR A 8 -19.80 -5.38 -22.19
CA TYR A 8 -20.09 -4.18 -21.38
C TYR A 8 -19.60 -4.32 -19.94
N LYS A 9 -19.83 -5.47 -19.30
CA LYS A 9 -19.34 -5.74 -17.94
C LYS A 9 -17.82 -5.63 -17.85
N ASN A 10 -17.11 -6.22 -18.81
CA ASN A 10 -15.64 -6.17 -18.84
C ASN A 10 -15.11 -4.74 -19.05
N LYS A 11 -15.76 -3.96 -19.94
CA LYS A 11 -15.43 -2.55 -20.17
C LYS A 11 -15.63 -1.71 -18.89
N TRP A 12 -16.73 -1.94 -18.19
CA TRP A 12 -17.04 -1.25 -16.94
C TRP A 12 -16.01 -1.58 -15.84
N LEU A 13 -15.67 -2.86 -15.66
CA LEU A 13 -14.64 -3.29 -14.70
C LEU A 13 -13.27 -2.68 -15.02
N LEU A 14 -12.92 -2.58 -16.30
CA LEU A 14 -11.68 -1.93 -16.73
C LEU A 14 -11.66 -0.44 -16.35
N LEU A 15 -12.77 0.27 -16.54
CA LEU A 15 -12.90 1.69 -16.18
C LEU A 15 -12.81 1.90 -14.65
N CYS A 16 -13.44 1.03 -13.87
CA CYS A 16 -13.32 1.05 -12.41
C CYS A 16 -11.87 0.85 -11.95
N GLY A 17 -11.16 -0.11 -12.54
CA GLY A 17 -9.75 -0.34 -12.25
C GLY A 17 -8.87 0.87 -12.61
N ARG A 18 -9.09 1.48 -13.77
CA ARG A 18 -8.37 2.70 -14.20
C ARG A 18 -8.61 3.88 -13.26
N ARG A 19 -9.84 4.06 -12.78
CA ARG A 19 -10.16 5.10 -11.80
C ARG A 19 -9.38 4.93 -10.51
N LEU A 20 -9.33 3.72 -9.95
CA LEU A 20 -8.56 3.45 -8.73
C LEU A 20 -7.04 3.61 -8.96
N SER A 21 -6.54 3.21 -10.12
CA SER A 21 -5.13 3.47 -10.49
C SER A 21 -4.83 4.95 -10.55
N PHE A 22 -5.69 5.75 -11.17
CA PHE A 22 -5.56 7.20 -11.23
C PHE A 22 -5.53 7.83 -9.82
N LEU A 23 -6.45 7.43 -8.93
CA LEU A 23 -6.45 7.92 -7.53
C LEU A 23 -5.15 7.51 -6.80
N SER A 24 -4.65 6.32 -7.06
CA SER A 24 -3.39 5.84 -6.49
C SER A 24 -2.19 6.68 -6.98
N ASP A 25 -2.16 7.05 -8.27
CA ASP A 25 -1.13 7.93 -8.85
C ASP A 25 -1.22 9.34 -8.28
N ALA A 26 -2.41 9.88 -8.13
CA ALA A 26 -2.65 11.21 -7.58
C ALA A 26 -2.18 11.34 -6.11
N LYS A 27 -2.07 10.24 -5.36
CA LYS A 27 -1.54 10.21 -3.98
C LYS A 27 -0.01 10.20 -3.88
N ILE A 28 0.73 10.03 -4.98
CA ILE A 28 2.19 9.96 -4.97
C ILE A 28 2.85 11.14 -4.24
N PRO A 29 2.46 12.41 -4.47
CA PRO A 29 3.03 13.54 -3.72
C PRO A 29 2.83 13.42 -2.21
N THR A 30 1.63 13.06 -1.78
CA THR A 30 1.29 12.84 -0.36
C THR A 30 2.14 11.72 0.25
N VAL A 31 2.28 10.59 -0.46
CA VAL A 31 3.11 9.47 0.00
C VAL A 31 4.58 9.87 0.11
N LYS A 32 5.11 10.67 -0.83
CA LYS A 32 6.48 11.22 -0.73
C LYS A 32 6.66 12.09 0.52
N MET A 33 5.68 12.92 0.84
CA MET A 33 5.72 13.73 2.07
C MET A 33 5.67 12.85 3.32
N LEU A 34 4.83 11.81 3.33
CA LEU A 34 4.79 10.81 4.41
C LEU A 34 6.15 10.15 4.59
N LEU A 35 6.75 9.64 3.52
CA LEU A 35 8.06 8.99 3.56
C LEU A 35 9.17 9.92 4.08
N LYS A 36 9.13 11.20 3.72
CA LYS A 36 10.06 12.19 4.26
C LYS A 36 9.88 12.37 5.78
N LYS A 37 8.62 12.43 6.25
CA LYS A 37 8.30 12.55 7.69
C LYS A 37 8.69 11.30 8.45
N LEU A 38 8.56 10.14 7.83
CA LEU A 38 8.84 8.80 8.37
C LEU A 38 10.30 8.33 8.13
N SER A 39 11.21 9.23 7.80
CA SER A 39 12.58 8.88 7.39
C SER A 39 13.38 8.10 8.43
N LYS A 40 12.96 8.11 9.70
CA LYS A 40 13.56 7.34 10.80
C LYS A 40 12.85 6.02 11.08
N GLU A 41 11.76 5.74 10.37
CA GLU A 41 10.94 4.55 10.59
C GLU A 41 11.15 3.52 9.49
N ARG A 42 11.19 2.26 9.88
CA ARG A 42 11.26 1.15 8.92
C ARG A 42 9.92 0.98 8.23
N THR A 43 9.88 1.34 6.94
CA THR A 43 8.64 1.56 6.20
C THR A 43 8.55 0.68 4.96
N LEU A 44 7.39 0.06 4.77
CA LEU A 44 6.99 -0.61 3.54
C LEU A 44 5.86 0.17 2.88
N THR A 45 6.04 0.54 1.61
CA THR A 45 4.99 1.18 0.81
C THR A 45 4.42 0.22 -0.23
N PHE A 46 3.12 0.00 -0.19
CA PHE A 46 2.39 -0.82 -1.16
C PHE A 46 1.93 0.01 -2.35
N CYS A 47 2.38 -0.37 -3.54
CA CYS A 47 2.10 0.34 -4.79
C CYS A 47 1.18 -0.47 -5.70
N ASN A 48 0.45 0.22 -6.57
CA ASN A 48 -0.42 -0.37 -7.57
C ASN A 48 0.35 -0.83 -8.83
N SER A 49 1.43 -0.14 -9.16
CA SER A 49 2.22 -0.40 -10.37
C SER A 49 3.72 -0.37 -10.09
N ILE A 50 4.49 -0.97 -11.01
CA ILE A 50 5.96 -0.92 -10.98
C ILE A 50 6.43 0.53 -11.06
N GLN A 51 5.83 1.34 -11.94
CA GLN A 51 6.16 2.75 -12.08
C GLN A 51 6.02 3.52 -10.75
N GLN A 52 4.96 3.26 -9.98
CA GLN A 52 4.81 3.87 -8.65
C GLN A 52 5.93 3.46 -7.69
N THR A 53 6.40 2.20 -7.73
CA THR A 53 7.52 1.78 -6.88
C THR A 53 8.77 2.59 -7.17
N GLU A 54 9.07 2.84 -8.45
CA GLU A 54 10.22 3.62 -8.90
C GLU A 54 10.09 5.12 -8.53
N MET A 55 8.87 5.67 -8.60
CA MET A 55 8.61 7.06 -8.23
C MET A 55 8.73 7.32 -6.72
N LEU A 56 8.48 6.33 -5.89
CA LEU A 56 8.41 6.47 -4.42
C LEU A 56 9.70 6.08 -3.71
N GLY A 57 10.59 5.31 -4.34
CA GLY A 57 11.83 4.92 -3.68
C GLY A 57 12.85 4.24 -4.58
N LYS A 58 14.08 4.13 -4.08
CA LYS A 58 15.19 3.46 -4.78
C LYS A 58 15.15 1.94 -4.62
N HIS A 59 14.58 1.45 -3.53
CA HIS A 59 14.58 0.04 -3.16
C HIS A 59 13.24 -0.59 -3.53
N CYS A 60 13.12 -0.97 -4.82
CA CYS A 60 11.88 -1.45 -5.42
C CYS A 60 11.81 -2.98 -5.41
N VAL A 61 10.79 -3.52 -4.75
CA VAL A 61 10.50 -4.96 -4.74
C VAL A 61 9.32 -5.23 -5.67
N ASN A 62 9.64 -5.63 -6.91
CA ASN A 62 8.65 -5.95 -7.94
C ASN A 62 9.15 -7.08 -8.85
N SER A 63 8.26 -7.63 -9.68
CA SER A 63 8.56 -8.79 -10.54
C SER A 63 9.65 -8.54 -11.59
N LYS A 64 9.87 -7.30 -12.00
CA LYS A 64 10.89 -6.93 -13.00
C LYS A 64 12.27 -6.68 -12.37
N ASN A 65 12.33 -6.38 -11.07
CA ASN A 65 13.60 -6.10 -10.43
C ASN A 65 14.32 -7.41 -10.08
N LYS A 66 15.47 -7.65 -10.72
CA LYS A 66 16.32 -8.82 -10.48
C LYS A 66 16.96 -8.81 -9.08
N GLU A 67 17.18 -7.62 -8.51
CA GLU A 67 17.79 -7.44 -7.19
C GLU A 67 16.78 -7.47 -6.03
N ARG A 68 15.51 -7.80 -6.30
CA ARG A 68 14.43 -7.76 -5.29
C ARG A 68 14.74 -8.55 -4.01
N TYR A 69 15.37 -9.71 -4.14
CA TYR A 69 15.75 -10.55 -2.99
C TYR A 69 16.91 -9.95 -2.20
N THR A 70 17.88 -9.34 -2.87
CA THR A 70 18.98 -8.60 -2.25
C THR A 70 18.48 -7.39 -1.48
N ILE A 71 17.50 -6.67 -2.03
CA ILE A 71 16.84 -5.53 -1.36
C ILE A 71 16.11 -6.00 -0.11
N LEU A 72 15.37 -7.11 -0.17
CA LEU A 72 14.69 -7.70 0.97
C LEU A 72 15.67 -8.14 2.07
N ASP A 73 16.77 -8.76 1.68
CA ASP A 73 17.83 -9.17 2.61
C ASP A 73 18.45 -7.94 3.31
N LYS A 74 18.80 -6.90 2.56
CA LYS A 74 19.29 -5.63 3.12
C LYS A 74 18.27 -4.98 4.06
N PHE A 75 17.00 -4.99 3.70
CA PHE A 75 15.94 -4.50 4.58
C PHE A 75 15.89 -5.32 5.88
N ASN A 76 15.91 -6.64 5.80
CA ASN A 76 15.89 -7.52 6.97
C ASN A 76 17.13 -7.38 7.85
N LYS A 77 18.31 -7.10 7.25
CA LYS A 77 19.56 -6.78 7.96
C LYS A 77 19.63 -5.36 8.51
N GLN A 78 18.57 -4.56 8.31
CA GLN A 78 18.49 -3.17 8.75
C GLN A 78 19.51 -2.23 8.09
N GLU A 79 20.00 -2.59 6.90
CA GLU A 79 20.89 -1.75 6.11
C GLU A 79 20.14 -0.66 5.34
N ILE A 80 18.84 -0.86 5.13
CA ILE A 80 17.92 0.09 4.49
C ILE A 80 16.60 0.14 5.26
N ASP A 81 16.00 1.32 5.38
CA ASP A 81 14.81 1.57 6.19
C ASP A 81 13.52 1.69 5.39
N HIS A 82 13.61 1.83 4.08
CA HIS A 82 12.43 1.98 3.24
C HIS A 82 12.49 1.11 2.00
N ILE A 83 11.42 0.36 1.76
CA ILE A 83 11.17 -0.40 0.54
C ILE A 83 9.80 -0.08 -0.04
N THR A 84 9.69 -0.14 -1.36
CA THR A 84 8.43 -0.07 -2.09
C THR A 84 8.12 -1.40 -2.75
N ALA A 85 6.88 -1.87 -2.71
CA ALA A 85 6.49 -3.15 -3.26
C ALA A 85 5.24 -3.07 -4.13
N CYS A 86 5.25 -3.78 -5.26
CA CYS A 86 4.11 -3.95 -6.14
C CYS A 86 3.88 -5.44 -6.39
N ASN A 87 2.67 -5.93 -6.06
CA ASN A 87 2.16 -7.29 -6.33
C ASN A 87 2.98 -8.48 -5.80
N MET A 88 4.10 -8.25 -5.12
CA MET A 88 5.03 -9.30 -4.66
C MET A 88 4.66 -9.93 -3.30
N LEU A 89 3.60 -9.46 -2.64
CA LEU A 89 3.29 -9.82 -1.26
C LEU A 89 2.54 -11.15 -1.10
N ASN A 90 2.35 -11.88 -2.20
CA ASN A 90 1.72 -13.20 -2.20
C ASN A 90 2.69 -14.34 -1.80
N GLU A 91 4.00 -14.08 -1.81
CA GLU A 91 5.06 -15.11 -1.71
C GLU A 91 5.61 -15.31 -0.30
N GLY A 92 4.83 -15.04 0.76
CA GLY A 92 5.24 -15.38 2.12
C GLY A 92 6.46 -14.60 2.64
N MET A 93 6.71 -13.40 2.13
CA MET A 93 7.81 -12.56 2.58
C MET A 93 7.69 -12.23 4.07
N ASN A 94 8.76 -12.47 4.80
CA ASN A 94 8.88 -12.11 6.20
C ASN A 94 9.74 -10.85 6.30
N LEU A 95 9.16 -9.74 6.75
CA LEU A 95 9.89 -8.49 6.96
C LEU A 95 10.18 -8.31 8.45
N VAL A 96 11.46 -8.29 8.79
CA VAL A 96 11.90 -8.12 10.16
C VAL A 96 11.80 -6.66 10.58
N ASN A 97 11.16 -6.40 11.73
CA ASN A 97 11.04 -5.05 12.31
C ASN A 97 10.44 -3.98 11.39
N CYS A 98 9.58 -4.35 10.45
CA CYS A 98 8.83 -3.38 9.66
C CYS A 98 7.73 -2.77 10.54
N ARG A 99 7.90 -1.50 10.94
CA ARG A 99 6.95 -0.81 11.82
C ARG A 99 5.83 -0.14 11.06
N VAL A 100 6.12 0.51 9.93
CA VAL A 100 5.13 1.31 9.20
C VAL A 100 4.81 0.70 7.86
N GLY A 101 3.53 0.50 7.60
CA GLY A 101 3.00 0.19 6.27
C GLY A 101 2.27 1.39 5.68
N ILE A 102 2.63 1.83 4.48
CA ILE A 102 1.84 2.82 3.73
C ILE A 102 1.10 2.10 2.62
N TYR A 103 -0.22 2.10 2.68
CA TYR A 103 -1.06 1.39 1.73
C TYR A 103 -1.61 2.34 0.65
N ASN A 104 -0.83 2.57 -0.40
CA ASN A 104 -1.21 3.46 -1.51
C ASN A 104 -2.16 2.79 -2.52
N ASN A 105 -2.24 1.46 -2.52
CA ASN A 105 -3.07 0.69 -3.46
C ASN A 105 -4.33 0.13 -2.79
N LEU A 106 -5.48 0.72 -3.04
CA LEU A 106 -6.79 0.28 -2.54
C LEU A 106 -7.57 -0.59 -3.56
N ASN A 107 -6.87 -1.24 -4.48
CA ASN A 107 -7.50 -2.07 -5.54
C ASN A 107 -7.76 -3.52 -5.10
N SER A 108 -7.24 -3.96 -3.97
CA SER A 108 -7.32 -5.35 -3.52
C SER A 108 -8.56 -5.60 -2.67
N SER A 109 -9.05 -6.84 -2.64
CA SER A 109 -10.10 -7.26 -1.72
C SER A 109 -9.63 -7.09 -0.26
N GLU A 110 -10.53 -6.70 0.62
CA GLU A 110 -10.32 -6.46 2.05
C GLU A 110 -9.57 -7.61 2.74
N THR A 111 -10.00 -8.83 2.51
CA THR A 111 -9.41 -10.05 3.09
C THR A 111 -7.92 -10.18 2.76
N ILE A 112 -7.55 -9.86 1.52
CA ILE A 112 -6.15 -9.93 1.07
C ILE A 112 -5.29 -8.89 1.79
N ILE A 113 -5.84 -7.70 2.02
CA ILE A 113 -5.14 -6.62 2.70
C ILE A 113 -4.89 -6.99 4.17
N LYS A 114 -5.93 -7.44 4.90
CA LYS A 114 -5.84 -7.85 6.31
C LYS A 114 -4.82 -8.98 6.52
N GLN A 115 -4.88 -10.02 5.69
CA GLN A 115 -3.96 -11.17 5.79
C GLN A 115 -2.51 -10.80 5.48
N ARG A 116 -2.29 -9.93 4.50
CA ARG A 116 -0.94 -9.48 4.11
C ARG A 116 -0.31 -8.61 5.17
N LEU A 117 -1.08 -7.67 5.72
CA LEU A 117 -0.59 -6.73 6.74
C LEU A 117 -0.19 -7.45 8.02
N GLY A 118 -0.99 -8.39 8.50
CA GLY A 118 -0.65 -9.17 9.70
C GLY A 118 0.62 -10.02 9.57
N ARG A 119 1.02 -10.34 8.34
CA ARG A 119 2.28 -11.07 8.07
C ARG A 119 3.49 -10.15 7.88
N LEU A 120 3.28 -8.92 7.46
CA LEU A 120 4.32 -8.01 7.03
C LEU A 120 4.76 -7.04 8.11
N LEU A 121 3.83 -6.54 8.90
CA LEU A 121 4.11 -5.63 9.99
C LEU A 121 4.38 -6.41 11.29
N ARG A 122 5.53 -7.08 11.35
CA ARG A 122 5.97 -7.82 12.54
C ARG A 122 6.77 -6.94 13.49
N HIS A 123 6.14 -5.89 13.95
CA HIS A 123 6.69 -4.99 14.96
C HIS A 123 5.82 -5.04 16.22
N LYS A 124 6.39 -4.68 17.38
CA LYS A 124 5.64 -4.64 18.65
C LYS A 124 4.51 -3.61 18.62
N ASP A 125 4.70 -2.54 17.85
CA ASP A 125 3.75 -1.44 17.69
C ASP A 125 3.66 -1.08 16.19
N PRO A 126 2.91 -1.87 15.39
CA PRO A 126 2.80 -1.64 13.95
C PRO A 126 1.83 -0.50 13.64
N ILE A 127 2.16 0.29 12.64
CA ILE A 127 1.34 1.41 12.18
C ILE A 127 1.00 1.20 10.69
N LEU A 128 -0.29 1.28 10.37
CA LEU A 128 -0.77 1.27 9.00
C LEU A 128 -1.31 2.64 8.62
N ILE A 129 -0.76 3.23 7.57
CA ILE A 129 -1.21 4.50 7.00
C ILE A 129 -1.90 4.23 5.67
N ILE A 130 -3.14 4.65 5.56
CA ILE A 130 -3.97 4.46 4.35
C ILE A 130 -4.39 5.82 3.81
N PRO A 131 -3.64 6.42 2.89
CA PRO A 131 -4.08 7.63 2.22
C PRO A 131 -5.26 7.32 1.29
N TYR A 132 -6.35 8.10 1.40
CA TYR A 132 -7.51 7.95 0.53
C TYR A 132 -8.17 9.30 0.24
N TYR A 133 -8.92 9.37 -0.84
CA TYR A 133 -9.71 10.55 -1.18
C TYR A 133 -11.15 10.37 -0.67
N LYS A 134 -11.59 11.32 0.17
CA LYS A 134 -12.97 11.40 0.65
C LYS A 134 -13.95 11.62 -0.51
N GLY A 135 -15.16 11.05 -0.41
CA GLY A 135 -16.19 11.13 -1.46
C GLY A 135 -15.87 10.27 -2.69
N THR A 136 -14.94 9.32 -2.59
CA THR A 136 -14.59 8.40 -3.68
C THR A 136 -14.81 6.94 -3.27
N ARG A 137 -14.70 6.02 -4.23
CA ARG A 137 -14.73 4.58 -3.95
C ARG A 137 -13.65 4.13 -2.95
N GLU A 138 -12.57 4.88 -2.80
CA GLU A 138 -11.54 4.56 -1.82
C GLU A 138 -12.06 4.68 -0.38
N GLU A 139 -12.89 5.66 -0.09
CA GLU A 139 -13.52 5.82 1.22
C GLU A 139 -14.33 4.59 1.61
N GLU A 140 -15.22 4.12 0.72
CA GLU A 140 -16.01 2.92 0.96
C GLU A 140 -15.11 1.66 1.19
N ILE A 141 -13.98 1.56 0.47
CA ILE A 141 -13.03 0.46 0.66
C ILE A 141 -12.37 0.56 2.04
N VAL A 142 -11.96 1.76 2.44
CA VAL A 142 -11.32 1.99 3.75
C VAL A 142 -12.30 1.73 4.90
N GLU A 143 -13.53 2.23 4.81
CA GLU A 143 -14.58 1.98 5.80
C GLU A 143 -14.78 0.49 6.04
N LYS A 144 -14.97 -0.27 4.96
CA LYS A 144 -15.09 -1.74 5.05
C LYS A 144 -13.85 -2.44 5.61
N MET A 145 -12.65 -1.95 5.25
CA MET A 145 -11.41 -2.49 5.82
C MET A 145 -11.36 -2.32 7.35
N LEU A 146 -11.93 -1.24 7.85
CA LEU A 146 -11.86 -0.87 9.26
C LEU A 146 -13.02 -1.43 10.10
N GLU A 147 -14.07 -2.02 9.49
CA GLU A 147 -15.24 -2.56 10.20
C GLU A 147 -14.88 -3.55 11.34
N ASP A 148 -13.81 -4.35 11.15
CA ASP A 148 -13.38 -5.35 12.14
C ASP A 148 -12.28 -4.84 13.09
N TYR A 149 -11.86 -3.58 13.00
CA TYR A 149 -10.85 -3.02 13.88
C TYR A 149 -11.46 -2.27 15.06
N ASN A 150 -10.78 -2.30 16.21
CA ASN A 150 -11.19 -1.46 17.34
C ASN A 150 -11.13 0.02 16.95
N PRO A 151 -12.25 0.76 17.01
CA PRO A 151 -12.28 2.18 16.64
C PRO A 151 -11.29 3.06 17.40
N GLU A 152 -10.94 2.70 18.64
CA GLU A 152 -9.95 3.44 19.45
C GLU A 152 -8.54 3.42 18.84
N LEU A 153 -8.24 2.41 18.03
CA LEU A 153 -6.96 2.27 17.32
C LEU A 153 -6.96 2.99 15.96
N VAL A 154 -8.11 3.50 15.52
CA VAL A 154 -8.28 4.15 14.22
C VAL A 154 -8.26 5.67 14.41
N LYS A 155 -7.35 6.35 13.70
CA LYS A 155 -7.29 7.82 13.67
C LYS A 155 -7.46 8.32 12.25
N THR A 156 -8.50 9.09 11.99
CA THR A 156 -8.68 9.81 10.73
C THR A 156 -7.99 11.16 10.80
N ILE A 157 -7.09 11.44 9.87
CA ILE A 157 -6.28 12.65 9.84
C ILE A 157 -6.53 13.38 8.52
N VAL A 158 -6.95 14.63 8.59
CA VAL A 158 -7.19 15.49 7.43
C VAL A 158 -5.97 16.39 7.15
N LEU A 159 -5.29 16.86 8.20
CA LEU A 159 -4.13 17.72 8.10
C LEU A 159 -2.85 16.94 8.36
N PHE A 160 -1.91 17.07 7.44
CA PHE A 160 -0.64 16.32 7.45
C PHE A 160 0.19 16.56 8.74
N ASP A 161 0.10 17.77 9.32
CA ASP A 161 0.84 18.13 10.54
C ASP A 161 0.35 17.40 11.80
N GLN A 162 -0.85 16.82 11.75
CA GLN A 162 -1.44 16.05 12.86
C GLN A 162 -0.85 14.64 13.00
N ILE A 163 -0.04 14.16 12.05
CA ILE A 163 0.61 12.86 12.13
C ILE A 163 1.70 12.92 13.21
N LYS A 164 1.40 12.35 14.36
CA LYS A 164 2.36 12.07 15.46
C LYS A 164 2.57 10.57 15.53
N LEU A 165 3.79 10.12 15.53
CA LEU A 165 4.20 8.71 15.61
C LEU A 165 4.76 8.41 16.99
#